data_fbff4bed5f63697bf1f14821d4070c78
#
_entry.id   fbff4bed5f63697bf1f14821d4070c78
#
_cell.length_a   1.000
_cell.length_b   1.000
_cell.length_c   1.000
_cell.angle_alpha   90.00
_cell.angle_beta   90.00
_cell.angle_gamma   90.00
#
_symmetry.space_group_name_H-M   'P 1'
#
loop_
_entity.id
_entity.type
_entity.pdbx_description
1 polymer ?
#
loop_
_entity_poly.entity_id
_entity_poly.type
_entity_poly.pdbx_seq_one_letter_code
_entity_poly.pdbx_strand_id
1 'polypeptide(L)'
;MRKIDQIQIDVLAYFQEHAAKSMTLKQVSEALGYTESDEFKALVKVFAQLEERGILVLNKTGQFRLKTQSATMTGTFRSNDRGFGFVTIDPNESDLFIPRGKTGSAMEGDTVEVKITREAEPWNDRGVEAEVTAVLTRKSNQVVGEFVPYDSDRREETGFLGFVIPQDTKINSIVVYIKPEGLHPVEGSVCLVEITSYPTPQNPIKMEGLVTKEIGHKDAPGVDILAILYKFGIPSEFPEEVLAQAENIPLEIPAEALEGRRDLRSEQIVTIDGADAKDLDDAISLKRLENGNYLLGVHIADVSYYVTENSPID
;
A
#
# COMPACT_ATOMS: atom_id res chain seq x y z
N MET A 1 40.60 -29.48 13.06
CA MET A 1 39.83 -29.60 11.81
C MET A 1 38.47 -30.19 12.16
N ARG A 2 37.39 -29.38 12.02
CA ARG A 2 36.03 -29.90 12.25
C ARG A 2 35.67 -30.86 11.12
N LYS A 3 35.02 -32.00 11.45
CA LYS A 3 34.59 -32.97 10.45
C LYS A 3 33.54 -32.37 9.53
N ILE A 4 33.50 -32.74 8.26
CA ILE A 4 32.51 -32.28 7.26
C ILE A 4 31.07 -32.41 7.79
N ASP A 5 30.79 -33.51 8.51
CA ASP A 5 29.46 -33.72 9.11
C ASP A 5 29.09 -32.66 10.14
N GLN A 6 30.06 -32.14 10.93
CA GLN A 6 29.79 -31.07 11.88
C GLN A 6 29.48 -29.75 11.15
N ILE A 7 30.25 -29.44 10.09
CA ILE A 7 30.00 -28.24 9.26
C ILE A 7 28.61 -28.32 8.64
N GLN A 8 28.19 -29.49 8.15
CA GLN A 8 26.84 -29.67 7.59
C GLN A 8 25.75 -29.43 8.65
N ILE A 9 25.91 -29.92 9.86
CA ILE A 9 24.96 -29.69 10.96
C ILE A 9 24.86 -28.20 11.29
N ASP A 10 26.01 -27.53 11.45
CA ASP A 10 26.05 -26.11 11.79
C ASP A 10 25.42 -25.23 10.68
N VAL A 11 25.67 -25.55 9.41
CA VAL A 11 25.06 -24.86 8.26
C VAL A 11 23.55 -25.06 8.25
N LEU A 12 23.06 -26.26 8.44
CA LEU A 12 21.63 -26.55 8.45
C LEU A 12 20.93 -25.87 9.63
N ALA A 13 21.52 -25.92 10.82
CA ALA A 13 20.99 -25.22 12.00
C ALA A 13 20.92 -23.71 11.79
N TYR A 14 21.97 -23.12 11.20
CA TYR A 14 22.02 -21.70 10.91
C TYR A 14 20.94 -21.27 9.90
N PHE A 15 20.75 -22.03 8.83
CA PHE A 15 19.69 -21.77 7.87
C PHE A 15 18.29 -22.05 8.42
N GLN A 16 18.12 -22.97 9.35
CA GLN A 16 16.83 -23.18 10.04
C GLN A 16 16.45 -22.01 10.93
N GLU A 17 17.42 -21.47 11.67
CA GLU A 17 17.21 -20.28 12.49
C GLU A 17 16.93 -19.01 11.65
N HIS A 18 17.44 -18.98 10.42
CA HIS A 18 17.30 -17.87 9.49
C HIS A 18 16.50 -18.28 8.22
N ALA A 19 15.47 -19.10 8.36
CA ALA A 19 14.77 -19.78 7.26
C ALA A 19 14.24 -18.86 6.14
N ALA A 20 13.94 -17.59 6.46
CA ALA A 20 13.45 -16.61 5.50
C ALA A 20 14.57 -15.80 4.79
N LYS A 21 15.85 -15.99 5.15
CA LYS A 21 16.95 -15.18 4.62
C LYS A 21 17.74 -15.93 3.55
N SER A 22 18.06 -15.20 2.46
CA SER A 22 19.06 -15.64 1.47
C SER A 22 20.43 -15.09 1.86
N MET A 23 21.45 -15.94 1.89
CA MET A 23 22.80 -15.58 2.37
C MET A 23 23.88 -16.10 1.44
N THR A 24 24.91 -15.30 1.24
CA THR A 24 26.09 -15.74 0.49
C THR A 24 26.90 -16.71 1.32
N LEU A 25 27.67 -17.58 0.65
CA LEU A 25 28.59 -18.50 1.30
C LEU A 25 29.58 -17.75 2.23
N LYS A 26 30.02 -16.54 1.84
CA LYS A 26 30.88 -15.69 2.65
C LYS A 26 30.21 -15.26 3.96
N GLN A 27 28.96 -14.78 3.89
CA GLN A 27 28.21 -14.39 5.08
C GLN A 27 28.02 -15.54 6.06
N VAL A 28 27.71 -16.74 5.57
CA VAL A 28 27.57 -17.93 6.41
C VAL A 28 28.92 -18.36 6.99
N SER A 29 30.00 -18.28 6.20
CA SER A 29 31.37 -18.54 6.66
C SER A 29 31.79 -17.65 7.82
N GLU A 30 31.53 -16.35 7.70
CA GLU A 30 31.83 -15.33 8.73
C GLU A 30 30.97 -15.58 9.98
N ALA A 31 29.68 -15.84 9.83
CA ALA A 31 28.75 -16.07 10.94
C ALA A 31 29.07 -17.34 11.75
N LEU A 32 29.49 -18.41 11.07
CA LEU A 32 29.84 -19.68 11.71
C LEU A 32 31.32 -19.79 12.12
N GLY A 33 32.15 -18.80 11.75
CA GLY A 33 33.59 -18.75 12.08
C GLY A 33 34.44 -19.73 11.26
N TYR A 34 33.97 -20.16 10.07
CA TYR A 34 34.71 -21.02 9.14
C TYR A 34 35.56 -20.19 8.17
N THR A 35 36.54 -19.45 8.70
CA THR A 35 37.34 -18.46 7.94
C THR A 35 38.71 -19.01 7.52
N GLU A 36 39.18 -20.06 8.14
CA GLU A 36 40.43 -20.73 7.79
C GLU A 36 40.34 -21.45 6.44
N SER A 37 41.41 -21.43 5.63
CA SER A 37 41.44 -21.95 4.25
C SER A 37 40.87 -23.34 4.08
N ASP A 38 41.20 -24.25 4.98
CA ASP A 38 40.75 -25.67 4.89
C ASP A 38 39.30 -25.84 5.36
N GLU A 39 38.88 -25.08 6.37
CA GLU A 39 37.48 -25.08 6.82
C GLU A 39 36.55 -24.43 5.80
N PHE A 40 37.00 -23.34 5.15
CA PHE A 40 36.27 -22.72 4.06
C PHE A 40 36.09 -23.65 2.86
N LYS A 41 37.15 -24.39 2.45
CA LYS A 41 37.03 -25.39 1.40
C LYS A 41 36.05 -26.52 1.76
N ALA A 42 36.01 -26.93 3.04
CA ALA A 42 35.06 -27.90 3.50
C ALA A 42 33.64 -27.37 3.49
N LEU A 43 33.43 -26.08 3.89
CA LEU A 43 32.17 -25.41 3.81
C LEU A 43 31.65 -25.33 2.36
N VAL A 44 32.48 -24.98 1.38
CA VAL A 44 32.13 -24.99 -0.06
C VAL A 44 31.61 -26.35 -0.50
N LYS A 45 32.29 -27.45 -0.09
CA LYS A 45 31.84 -28.79 -0.41
C LYS A 45 30.48 -29.12 0.22
N VAL A 46 30.26 -28.71 1.47
CA VAL A 46 28.98 -28.93 2.16
C VAL A 46 27.86 -28.17 1.43
N PHE A 47 28.07 -26.92 1.02
CA PHE A 47 27.08 -26.17 0.25
C PHE A 47 26.76 -26.87 -1.08
N ALA A 48 27.77 -27.29 -1.84
CA ALA A 48 27.56 -28.03 -3.09
C ALA A 48 26.75 -29.33 -2.88
N GLN A 49 27.06 -30.10 -1.82
CA GLN A 49 26.31 -31.32 -1.47
C GLN A 49 24.87 -31.03 -1.06
N LEU A 50 24.62 -29.95 -0.29
CA LEU A 50 23.28 -29.57 0.13
C LEU A 50 22.46 -29.04 -1.04
N GLU A 51 23.08 -28.34 -1.99
CA GLU A 51 22.47 -27.91 -3.24
C GLU A 51 22.11 -29.10 -4.14
N GLU A 52 23.05 -30.04 -4.36
CA GLU A 52 22.82 -31.25 -5.16
C GLU A 52 21.66 -32.08 -4.58
N ARG A 53 21.57 -32.17 -3.24
CA ARG A 53 20.45 -32.85 -2.55
C ARG A 53 19.17 -32.04 -2.55
N GLY A 54 19.17 -30.80 -3.09
CA GLY A 54 18.04 -29.91 -3.12
C GLY A 54 17.58 -29.44 -1.72
N ILE A 55 18.49 -29.41 -0.73
CA ILE A 55 18.24 -28.91 0.62
C ILE A 55 18.47 -27.38 0.69
N LEU A 56 19.52 -26.90 0.01
CA LEU A 56 19.76 -25.49 -0.24
C LEU A 56 19.47 -25.16 -1.72
N VAL A 57 19.03 -23.96 -1.98
CA VAL A 57 18.80 -23.43 -3.33
C VAL A 57 19.63 -22.18 -3.52
N LEU A 58 20.40 -22.13 -4.62
CA LEU A 58 21.19 -20.98 -5.03
C LEU A 58 20.34 -20.06 -5.91
N ASN A 59 20.27 -18.77 -5.56
CA ASN A 59 19.58 -17.76 -6.38
C ASN A 59 20.53 -17.12 -7.42
N LYS A 60 19.99 -16.31 -8.32
CA LYS A 60 20.75 -15.61 -9.39
C LYS A 60 21.80 -14.63 -8.85
N THR A 61 21.66 -14.18 -7.61
CA THR A 61 22.59 -13.23 -6.95
C THR A 61 23.71 -13.94 -6.18
N GLY A 62 23.81 -15.26 -6.28
CA GLY A 62 24.86 -16.04 -5.59
C GLY A 62 24.59 -16.28 -4.11
N GLN A 63 23.34 -16.20 -3.68
CA GLN A 63 22.92 -16.46 -2.31
C GLN A 63 22.20 -17.80 -2.20
N PHE A 64 22.41 -18.48 -1.09
CA PHE A 64 21.77 -19.75 -0.75
C PHE A 64 20.64 -19.51 0.26
N ARG A 65 19.58 -20.30 0.15
CA ARG A 65 18.50 -20.39 1.15
C ARG A 65 18.10 -21.83 1.38
N LEU A 66 17.53 -22.12 2.54
CA LEU A 66 16.98 -23.43 2.84
C LEU A 66 15.76 -23.67 1.93
N LYS A 67 15.69 -24.84 1.29
CA LYS A 67 14.51 -25.28 0.56
C LYS A 67 13.46 -25.74 1.57
N THR A 68 12.63 -24.83 2.01
CA THR A 68 11.53 -25.15 2.91
C THR A 68 10.37 -25.74 2.11
N GLN A 69 10.15 -27.03 2.22
CA GLN A 69 9.06 -27.73 1.51
C GLN A 69 7.65 -27.35 2.00
N SER A 70 7.50 -26.49 3.00
CA SER A 70 6.18 -26.06 3.51
C SER A 70 6.17 -24.78 4.36
N ALA A 71 7.22 -23.95 4.37
CA ALA A 71 7.12 -22.68 5.08
C ALA A 71 6.22 -21.73 4.27
N THR A 72 5.11 -21.32 4.88
CA THR A 72 4.33 -20.21 4.39
C THR A 72 5.09 -18.91 4.70
N MET A 73 5.00 -17.94 3.81
CA MET A 73 5.64 -16.63 3.92
C MET A 73 4.54 -15.57 3.91
N THR A 74 4.76 -14.48 4.62
CA THR A 74 3.80 -13.37 4.68
C THR A 74 4.34 -12.19 3.88
N GLY A 75 3.49 -11.57 3.07
CA GLY A 75 3.87 -10.40 2.27
C GLY A 75 2.67 -9.58 1.81
N THR A 76 2.95 -8.48 1.13
CA THR A 76 1.93 -7.60 0.56
C THR A 76 1.61 -7.98 -0.87
N PHE A 77 0.35 -8.25 -1.16
CA PHE A 77 -0.14 -8.63 -2.49
C PHE A 77 -0.35 -7.40 -3.37
N ARG A 78 0.10 -7.47 -4.61
CA ARG A 78 -0.18 -6.51 -5.68
C ARG A 78 -0.89 -7.21 -6.83
N SER A 79 -2.06 -6.75 -7.15
CA SER A 79 -2.90 -7.32 -8.21
C SER A 79 -2.52 -6.78 -9.60
N ASN A 80 -2.86 -7.55 -10.64
CA ASN A 80 -2.74 -7.15 -12.03
C ASN A 80 -4.06 -7.39 -12.75
N ASP A 81 -4.41 -6.51 -13.68
CA ASP A 81 -5.68 -6.53 -14.47
C ASP A 81 -5.86 -7.85 -15.26
N ARG A 82 -4.78 -8.58 -15.51
CA ARG A 82 -4.80 -9.86 -16.21
C ARG A 82 -5.07 -11.06 -15.29
N GLY A 83 -5.33 -10.81 -14.00
CA GLY A 83 -5.70 -11.83 -13.01
C GLY A 83 -4.54 -12.61 -12.40
N PHE A 84 -3.30 -12.21 -12.61
CA PHE A 84 -2.14 -12.64 -11.84
C PHE A 84 -1.74 -11.56 -10.83
N GLY A 85 -0.79 -11.84 -9.94
CA GLY A 85 -0.30 -10.85 -8.98
C GLY A 85 1.15 -11.09 -8.60
N PHE A 86 1.62 -10.24 -7.68
CA PHE A 86 2.94 -10.33 -7.07
C PHE A 86 2.81 -10.19 -5.57
N VAL A 87 3.71 -10.82 -4.82
CA VAL A 87 3.81 -10.65 -3.38
C VAL A 87 5.20 -10.17 -3.02
N THR A 88 5.25 -8.99 -2.40
CA THR A 88 6.47 -8.41 -1.85
C THR A 88 6.62 -8.90 -0.41
N ILE A 89 7.68 -9.61 -0.11
CA ILE A 89 8.03 -10.09 1.25
C ILE A 89 9.03 -9.12 1.87
N ASP A 90 10.11 -8.83 1.17
CA ASP A 90 11.12 -7.83 1.54
C ASP A 90 11.26 -6.84 0.37
N PRO A 91 11.19 -5.51 0.62
CA PRO A 91 11.38 -4.50 -0.43
C PRO A 91 12.72 -4.57 -1.16
N ASN A 92 13.74 -5.22 -0.56
CA ASN A 92 15.07 -5.40 -1.15
C ASN A 92 15.21 -6.70 -1.95
N GLU A 93 14.19 -7.56 -1.95
CA GLU A 93 14.17 -8.82 -2.68
C GLU A 93 13.22 -8.76 -3.89
N SER A 94 13.36 -9.74 -4.79
CA SER A 94 12.43 -9.85 -5.91
C SER A 94 11.08 -10.37 -5.45
N ASP A 95 10.00 -9.79 -5.95
CA ASP A 95 8.64 -10.23 -5.67
C ASP A 95 8.40 -11.67 -6.10
N LEU A 96 7.54 -12.35 -5.35
CA LEU A 96 7.02 -13.65 -5.73
C LEU A 96 5.92 -13.49 -6.78
N PHE A 97 5.99 -14.22 -7.88
CA PHE A 97 4.95 -14.24 -8.90
C PHE A 97 3.80 -15.16 -8.48
N ILE A 98 2.57 -14.66 -8.52
CA ILE A 98 1.35 -15.40 -8.22
C ILE A 98 0.58 -15.61 -9.53
N PRO A 99 0.57 -16.83 -10.09
CA PRO A 99 -0.14 -17.11 -11.34
C PRO A 99 -1.65 -16.90 -11.23
N ARG A 100 -2.28 -16.69 -12.37
CA ARG A 100 -3.74 -16.65 -12.48
C ARG A 100 -4.37 -17.92 -11.88
N GLY A 101 -5.42 -17.72 -11.06
CA GLY A 101 -6.10 -18.82 -10.35
C GLY A 101 -5.40 -19.27 -9.07
N LYS A 102 -4.23 -18.68 -8.72
CA LYS A 102 -3.50 -18.91 -7.47
C LYS A 102 -3.52 -17.70 -6.53
N THR A 103 -4.22 -16.63 -6.92
CA THR A 103 -4.36 -15.39 -6.13
C THR A 103 -5.36 -15.52 -4.97
N GLY A 104 -6.12 -16.62 -4.91
CA GLY A 104 -7.18 -16.78 -3.92
C GLY A 104 -8.20 -15.64 -4.00
N SER A 105 -8.54 -15.07 -2.86
CA SER A 105 -9.37 -13.87 -2.74
C SER A 105 -8.58 -12.59 -2.47
N ALA A 106 -7.25 -12.61 -2.66
CA ALA A 106 -6.38 -11.46 -2.39
C ALA A 106 -6.70 -10.29 -3.32
N MET A 107 -6.75 -9.11 -2.74
CA MET A 107 -6.95 -7.83 -3.41
C MET A 107 -5.72 -6.94 -3.25
N GLU A 108 -5.66 -5.85 -4.01
CA GLU A 108 -4.54 -4.90 -4.00
C GLU A 108 -4.21 -4.40 -2.60
N GLY A 109 -2.96 -4.65 -2.17
CA GLY A 109 -2.42 -4.20 -0.90
C GLY A 109 -2.76 -5.06 0.31
N ASP A 110 -3.47 -6.19 0.14
CA ASP A 110 -3.73 -7.13 1.21
C ASP A 110 -2.43 -7.74 1.75
N THR A 111 -2.39 -8.00 3.05
CA THR A 111 -1.35 -8.85 3.65
C THR A 111 -1.79 -10.29 3.51
N VAL A 112 -0.97 -11.09 2.82
CA VAL A 112 -1.29 -12.48 2.48
C VAL A 112 -0.24 -13.44 3.00
N GLU A 113 -0.70 -14.66 3.28
CA GLU A 113 0.16 -15.81 3.45
C GLU A 113 0.29 -16.53 2.10
N VAL A 114 1.53 -16.85 1.71
CA VAL A 114 1.82 -17.53 0.44
C VAL A 114 2.69 -18.76 0.66
N LYS A 115 2.53 -19.74 -0.23
CA LYS A 115 3.35 -20.94 -0.30
C LYS A 115 4.05 -20.99 -1.65
N ILE A 116 5.37 -21.20 -1.64
CA ILE A 116 6.14 -21.38 -2.88
C ILE A 116 5.68 -22.67 -3.58
N THR A 117 5.31 -22.53 -4.85
CA THR A 117 4.89 -23.64 -5.71
C THR A 117 5.97 -24.03 -6.72
N ARG A 118 6.84 -23.07 -7.10
CA ARG A 118 7.98 -23.31 -7.97
C ARG A 118 9.13 -22.37 -7.62
N GLU A 119 10.32 -22.93 -7.48
CA GLU A 119 11.55 -22.16 -7.29
C GLU A 119 12.03 -21.49 -8.57
N ALA A 120 12.81 -20.40 -8.44
CA ALA A 120 13.50 -19.80 -9.57
C ALA A 120 14.54 -20.77 -10.12
N GLU A 121 14.52 -21.00 -11.44
CA GLU A 121 15.53 -21.82 -12.10
C GLU A 121 16.67 -20.91 -12.60
N PRO A 122 17.95 -21.23 -12.31
CA PRO A 122 19.10 -20.37 -12.67
C PRO A 122 19.24 -20.06 -14.18
N TRP A 123 18.68 -20.93 -15.03
CA TRP A 123 18.73 -20.83 -16.49
C TRP A 123 17.46 -20.26 -17.12
N ASN A 124 16.47 -19.94 -16.32
CA ASN A 124 15.17 -19.46 -16.78
C ASN A 124 14.87 -18.08 -16.16
N ASP A 125 14.50 -17.10 -16.98
CA ASP A 125 14.13 -15.76 -16.51
C ASP A 125 12.82 -15.71 -15.70
N ARG A 126 12.23 -16.86 -15.42
CA ARG A 126 11.03 -16.96 -14.60
C ARG A 126 11.41 -16.89 -13.12
N GLY A 127 10.85 -15.90 -12.41
CA GLY A 127 11.01 -15.76 -10.98
C GLY A 127 10.38 -16.91 -10.18
N VAL A 128 10.47 -16.81 -8.86
CA VAL A 128 9.81 -17.74 -7.92
C VAL A 128 8.31 -17.64 -8.08
N GLU A 129 7.61 -18.77 -8.24
CA GLU A 129 6.14 -18.80 -8.24
C GLU A 129 5.61 -19.25 -6.88
N ALA A 130 4.51 -18.62 -6.45
CA ALA A 130 3.82 -18.97 -5.22
C ALA A 130 2.30 -18.98 -5.42
N GLU A 131 1.59 -19.48 -4.43
CA GLU A 131 0.13 -19.40 -4.34
C GLU A 131 -0.27 -18.73 -3.02
N VAL A 132 -1.33 -17.93 -3.03
CA VAL A 132 -1.93 -17.36 -1.83
C VAL A 132 -2.70 -18.46 -1.10
N THR A 133 -2.28 -18.75 0.14
CA THR A 133 -2.94 -19.74 1.01
C THR A 133 -3.98 -19.11 1.92
N ALA A 134 -3.74 -17.86 2.35
CA ALA A 134 -4.68 -17.10 3.18
C ALA A 134 -4.50 -15.59 2.97
N VAL A 135 -5.58 -14.83 3.17
CA VAL A 135 -5.53 -13.38 3.35
C VAL A 135 -5.57 -13.11 4.85
N LEU A 136 -4.50 -12.53 5.39
CA LEU A 136 -4.33 -12.28 6.81
C LEU A 136 -4.97 -10.96 7.24
N THR A 137 -4.76 -9.91 6.43
CA THR A 137 -5.31 -8.58 6.69
C THR A 137 -5.73 -7.93 5.38
N ARG A 138 -6.93 -7.36 5.35
CA ARG A 138 -7.42 -6.57 4.22
C ARG A 138 -6.90 -5.14 4.30
N LYS A 139 -6.38 -4.61 3.19
CA LYS A 139 -6.03 -3.19 3.09
C LYS A 139 -7.29 -2.32 3.06
N SER A 140 -8.32 -2.77 2.34
CA SER A 140 -9.61 -2.10 2.24
C SER A 140 -10.72 -3.14 2.16
N ASN A 141 -11.81 -2.86 2.86
CA ASN A 141 -13.06 -3.59 2.76
C ASN A 141 -14.12 -2.81 1.97
N GLN A 142 -13.72 -1.76 1.26
CA GLN A 142 -14.62 -0.89 0.51
C GLN A 142 -14.31 -0.88 -0.98
N VAL A 143 -15.36 -0.77 -1.77
CA VAL A 143 -15.31 -0.67 -3.23
C VAL A 143 -16.21 0.45 -3.69
N VAL A 144 -15.74 1.25 -4.65
CA VAL A 144 -16.57 2.24 -5.36
C VAL A 144 -16.93 1.67 -6.73
N GLY A 145 -18.20 1.78 -7.11
CA GLY A 145 -18.67 1.30 -8.40
C GLY A 145 -20.09 1.72 -8.77
N GLU A 146 -20.50 1.39 -9.99
CA GLU A 146 -21.82 1.68 -10.54
C GLU A 146 -22.81 0.59 -10.14
N PHE A 147 -23.97 0.97 -9.59
CA PHE A 147 -25.04 0.06 -9.23
C PHE A 147 -25.92 -0.25 -10.44
N VAL A 148 -26.21 -1.55 -10.63
CA VAL A 148 -27.13 -2.10 -11.62
C VAL A 148 -28.20 -2.91 -10.88
N PRO A 149 -29.46 -2.47 -10.89
CA PRO A 149 -30.54 -3.15 -10.17
C PRO A 149 -30.95 -4.45 -10.87
N TYR A 150 -31.45 -5.40 -10.09
CA TYR A 150 -32.24 -6.51 -10.60
C TYR A 150 -33.71 -6.11 -10.73
N ASP A 151 -34.42 -6.76 -11.64
CA ASP A 151 -35.87 -6.73 -11.68
C ASP A 151 -36.49 -7.44 -10.46
N SER A 152 -37.82 -7.33 -10.29
CA SER A 152 -38.54 -7.91 -9.15
C SER A 152 -38.33 -9.42 -9.03
N ASP A 153 -38.42 -10.12 -10.14
CA ASP A 153 -38.37 -11.59 -10.16
C ASP A 153 -37.00 -12.09 -9.74
N ARG A 154 -35.96 -11.42 -10.22
CA ARG A 154 -34.57 -11.77 -9.91
C ARG A 154 -34.18 -11.38 -8.48
N ARG A 155 -34.77 -10.31 -7.91
CA ARG A 155 -34.63 -9.97 -6.48
C ARG A 155 -35.21 -11.03 -5.58
N GLU A 156 -36.40 -11.53 -5.91
CA GLU A 156 -37.07 -12.62 -5.16
C GLU A 156 -36.27 -13.93 -5.26
N GLU A 157 -35.76 -14.26 -6.44
CA GLU A 157 -34.95 -15.46 -6.65
C GLU A 157 -33.62 -15.45 -5.93
N THR A 158 -32.90 -14.33 -5.99
CA THR A 158 -31.51 -14.23 -5.50
C THR A 158 -31.38 -13.67 -4.11
N GLY A 159 -32.34 -12.89 -3.64
CA GLY A 159 -32.26 -12.13 -2.39
C GLY A 159 -31.38 -10.89 -2.43
N PHE A 160 -30.87 -10.50 -3.63
CA PHE A 160 -30.03 -9.32 -3.82
C PHE A 160 -30.78 -8.18 -4.50
N LEU A 161 -30.46 -6.92 -4.16
CA LEU A 161 -31.03 -5.74 -4.84
C LEU A 161 -30.56 -5.63 -6.30
N GLY A 162 -29.38 -6.11 -6.59
CA GLY A 162 -28.65 -6.00 -7.84
C GLY A 162 -27.18 -6.25 -7.60
N PHE A 163 -26.34 -5.62 -8.40
CA PHE A 163 -24.89 -5.71 -8.23
C PHE A 163 -24.23 -4.36 -8.52
N VAL A 164 -23.02 -4.18 -7.99
CA VAL A 164 -22.16 -3.04 -8.29
C VAL A 164 -21.01 -3.51 -9.17
N ILE A 165 -20.76 -2.79 -10.25
CA ILE A 165 -19.59 -2.95 -11.11
C ILE A 165 -18.48 -2.07 -10.57
N PRO A 166 -17.38 -2.64 -10.01
CA PRO A 166 -16.28 -1.86 -9.49
C PRO A 166 -15.64 -0.96 -10.55
N GLN A 167 -15.30 0.28 -10.19
CA GLN A 167 -14.54 1.19 -11.06
C GLN A 167 -13.05 0.85 -11.08
N ASP A 168 -12.56 0.06 -10.11
CA ASP A 168 -11.18 -0.40 -10.11
C ASP A 168 -10.96 -1.50 -11.13
N THR A 169 -10.15 -1.23 -12.16
CA THR A 169 -9.82 -2.19 -13.23
C THR A 169 -9.17 -3.47 -12.71
N LYS A 170 -8.52 -3.42 -11.56
CA LYS A 170 -7.87 -4.58 -10.92
C LYS A 170 -8.87 -5.59 -10.34
N ILE A 171 -10.12 -5.17 -10.11
CA ILE A 171 -11.20 -6.02 -9.57
C ILE A 171 -12.47 -5.99 -10.43
N ASN A 172 -12.47 -5.28 -11.57
CA ASN A 172 -13.65 -5.11 -12.42
C ASN A 172 -14.17 -6.42 -13.07
N SER A 173 -13.40 -7.48 -13.01
CA SER A 173 -13.84 -8.82 -13.45
C SER A 173 -14.77 -9.50 -12.42
N ILE A 174 -14.95 -8.92 -11.24
CA ILE A 174 -15.79 -9.43 -10.16
C ILE A 174 -16.82 -8.36 -9.82
N VAL A 175 -18.10 -8.69 -9.94
CA VAL A 175 -19.18 -7.80 -9.46
C VAL A 175 -19.45 -8.04 -7.98
N VAL A 176 -19.91 -6.99 -7.28
CA VAL A 176 -20.32 -7.07 -5.88
C VAL A 176 -21.84 -7.16 -5.81
N TYR A 177 -22.37 -8.29 -5.38
CA TYR A 177 -23.82 -8.48 -5.17
C TYR A 177 -24.27 -7.71 -3.94
N ILE A 178 -25.31 -6.90 -4.10
CA ILE A 178 -25.78 -5.97 -3.06
C ILE A 178 -26.93 -6.59 -2.28
N LYS A 179 -26.70 -6.75 -0.98
CA LYS A 179 -27.70 -7.23 -0.03
C LYS A 179 -28.77 -6.16 0.22
N PRO A 180 -30.00 -6.58 0.64
CA PRO A 180 -31.10 -5.64 0.90
C PRO A 180 -30.89 -4.77 2.16
N GLU A 181 -29.96 -5.15 3.03
CA GLU A 181 -29.59 -4.32 4.17
C GLU A 181 -28.72 -3.13 3.70
N GLY A 182 -28.90 -1.95 4.27
CA GLY A 182 -28.17 -0.73 3.91
C GLY A 182 -28.98 0.18 2.99
N LEU A 183 -28.28 1.01 2.21
CA LEU A 183 -28.93 1.93 1.28
C LEU A 183 -29.41 1.20 0.02
N HIS A 184 -30.51 1.67 -0.53
CA HIS A 184 -31.11 1.17 -1.77
C HIS A 184 -30.87 2.17 -2.90
N PRO A 185 -29.76 2.08 -3.62
CA PRO A 185 -29.43 3.03 -4.67
C PRO A 185 -30.34 2.86 -5.89
N VAL A 186 -30.44 3.93 -6.68
CA VAL A 186 -31.14 3.87 -7.97
C VAL A 186 -30.19 3.41 -9.07
N GLU A 187 -30.75 3.01 -10.22
CA GLU A 187 -29.96 2.61 -11.39
C GLU A 187 -29.00 3.71 -11.82
N GLY A 188 -27.75 3.35 -12.11
CA GLY A 188 -26.71 4.29 -12.54
C GLY A 188 -26.07 5.09 -11.41
N SER A 189 -26.46 4.86 -10.17
CA SER A 189 -25.77 5.47 -9.02
C SER A 189 -24.36 4.92 -8.84
N VAL A 190 -23.39 5.79 -8.63
CA VAL A 190 -22.06 5.45 -8.13
C VAL A 190 -22.13 5.33 -6.62
N CYS A 191 -21.73 4.19 -6.08
CA CYS A 191 -21.91 3.84 -4.68
C CYS A 191 -20.58 3.46 -4.03
N LEU A 192 -20.47 3.79 -2.73
CA LEU A 192 -19.49 3.19 -1.83
C LEU A 192 -20.13 1.92 -1.22
N VAL A 193 -19.47 0.81 -1.39
CA VAL A 193 -19.92 -0.51 -0.95
C VAL A 193 -18.94 -1.06 0.06
N GLU A 194 -19.42 -1.45 1.24
CA GLU A 194 -18.66 -2.24 2.20
C GLU A 194 -18.81 -3.72 1.87
N ILE A 195 -17.68 -4.42 1.69
CA ILE A 195 -17.66 -5.84 1.34
C ILE A 195 -17.91 -6.66 2.59
N THR A 196 -18.95 -7.49 2.55
CA THR A 196 -19.34 -8.39 3.66
C THR A 196 -18.94 -9.84 3.43
N SER A 197 -18.70 -10.24 2.16
CA SER A 197 -18.23 -11.57 1.79
C SER A 197 -17.32 -11.49 0.58
N TYR A 198 -16.20 -12.22 0.65
CA TYR A 198 -15.19 -12.27 -0.39
C TYR A 198 -15.28 -13.57 -1.18
N PRO A 199 -14.77 -13.61 -2.44
CA PRO A 199 -14.66 -14.83 -3.20
C PRO A 199 -13.93 -15.92 -2.41
N THR A 200 -14.35 -17.16 -2.59
CA THR A 200 -13.73 -18.34 -2.00
C THR A 200 -13.30 -19.29 -3.10
N PRO A 201 -12.43 -20.29 -2.84
CA PRO A 201 -12.10 -21.32 -3.82
C PRO A 201 -13.32 -22.07 -4.36
N GLN A 202 -14.37 -22.22 -3.54
CA GLN A 202 -15.63 -22.87 -3.92
C GLN A 202 -16.54 -21.94 -4.72
N ASN A 203 -16.37 -20.62 -4.55
CA ASN A 203 -17.16 -19.59 -5.22
C ASN A 203 -16.30 -18.39 -5.61
N PRO A 204 -15.45 -18.54 -6.65
CA PRO A 204 -14.36 -17.60 -6.96
C PRO A 204 -14.82 -16.26 -7.54
N ILE A 205 -16.08 -16.14 -7.93
CA ILE A 205 -16.66 -14.92 -8.55
C ILE A 205 -17.68 -14.22 -7.64
N LYS A 206 -18.01 -14.77 -6.48
CA LYS A 206 -19.07 -14.24 -5.62
C LYS A 206 -18.48 -13.31 -4.57
N MET A 207 -18.72 -12.02 -4.71
CA MET A 207 -18.46 -10.99 -3.71
C MET A 207 -19.79 -10.37 -3.30
N GLU A 208 -20.00 -10.16 -2.00
CA GLU A 208 -21.24 -9.56 -1.48
C GLU A 208 -20.91 -8.32 -0.65
N GLY A 209 -21.80 -7.35 -0.67
CA GLY A 209 -21.61 -6.12 0.09
C GLY A 209 -22.90 -5.37 0.39
N LEU A 210 -22.74 -4.30 1.16
CA LEU A 210 -23.78 -3.36 1.54
C LEU A 210 -23.42 -1.98 0.97
N VAL A 211 -24.41 -1.28 0.39
CA VAL A 211 -24.20 0.12 0.03
C VAL A 211 -24.25 0.96 1.29
N THR A 212 -23.15 1.63 1.60
CA THR A 212 -23.03 2.51 2.76
C THR A 212 -23.21 3.98 2.41
N LYS A 213 -22.90 4.36 1.16
CA LYS A 213 -23.11 5.71 0.64
C LYS A 213 -23.45 5.70 -0.84
N GLU A 214 -24.43 6.50 -1.24
CA GLU A 214 -24.71 6.84 -2.62
C GLU A 214 -23.97 8.14 -2.92
N ILE A 215 -22.98 8.11 -3.81
CA ILE A 215 -22.09 9.24 -4.12
C ILE A 215 -22.80 10.20 -5.07
N GLY A 216 -23.56 9.65 -6.01
CA GLY A 216 -24.35 10.38 -6.99
C GLY A 216 -24.57 9.58 -8.26
N HIS A 217 -25.36 10.12 -9.20
CA HIS A 217 -25.56 9.46 -10.50
C HIS A 217 -24.30 9.60 -11.37
N LYS A 218 -23.93 8.56 -12.10
CA LYS A 218 -22.71 8.49 -12.92
C LYS A 218 -22.53 9.63 -13.91
N ASP A 219 -23.63 10.19 -14.40
CA ASP A 219 -23.64 11.27 -15.38
C ASP A 219 -23.70 12.68 -14.72
N ALA A 220 -23.74 12.76 -13.38
CA ALA A 220 -23.78 14.03 -12.67
C ALA A 220 -22.37 14.65 -12.58
N PRO A 221 -22.23 15.96 -12.81
CA PRO A 221 -20.94 16.64 -12.73
C PRO A 221 -20.26 16.45 -11.36
N GLY A 222 -18.96 16.12 -11.35
CA GLY A 222 -18.15 15.99 -10.13
C GLY A 222 -18.24 14.63 -9.42
N VAL A 223 -19.15 13.75 -9.81
CA VAL A 223 -19.27 12.40 -9.22
C VAL A 223 -18.05 11.55 -9.53
N ASP A 224 -17.42 11.73 -10.67
CA ASP A 224 -16.16 11.10 -11.06
C ASP A 224 -15.03 11.46 -10.08
N ILE A 225 -14.91 12.73 -9.70
CA ILE A 225 -13.91 13.19 -8.71
C ILE A 225 -14.25 12.65 -7.32
N LEU A 226 -15.51 12.73 -6.89
CA LEU A 226 -15.94 12.19 -5.60
C LEU A 226 -15.67 10.68 -5.51
N ALA A 227 -15.93 9.93 -6.57
CA ALA A 227 -15.65 8.50 -6.64
C ALA A 227 -14.16 8.20 -6.43
N ILE A 228 -13.26 9.01 -6.98
CA ILE A 228 -11.82 8.89 -6.76
C ILE A 228 -11.48 9.17 -5.28
N LEU A 229 -12.02 10.22 -4.69
CA LEU A 229 -11.79 10.54 -3.27
C LEU A 229 -12.20 9.36 -2.38
N TYR A 230 -13.41 8.84 -2.56
CA TYR A 230 -13.89 7.69 -1.80
C TYR A 230 -13.08 6.42 -2.04
N LYS A 231 -12.63 6.17 -3.29
CA LYS A 231 -11.75 5.04 -3.62
C LYS A 231 -10.45 5.05 -2.82
N PHE A 232 -9.90 6.24 -2.57
CA PHE A 232 -8.65 6.42 -1.80
C PHE A 232 -8.90 6.68 -0.31
N GLY A 233 -10.16 6.64 0.15
CA GLY A 233 -10.50 6.92 1.54
C GLY A 233 -10.25 8.39 1.95
N ILE A 234 -10.24 9.30 0.99
CA ILE A 234 -10.07 10.74 1.24
C ILE A 234 -11.42 11.29 1.67
N PRO A 235 -11.52 11.92 2.85
CA PRO A 235 -12.77 12.53 3.31
C PRO A 235 -13.22 13.63 2.35
N SER A 236 -14.50 13.65 2.01
CA SER A 236 -15.11 14.74 1.22
C SER A 236 -15.63 15.91 2.06
N GLU A 237 -15.66 15.72 3.36
CA GLU A 237 -16.14 16.71 4.34
C GLU A 237 -15.18 16.73 5.54
N PHE A 238 -14.95 17.88 6.11
CA PHE A 238 -14.17 18.00 7.34
C PHE A 238 -15.00 17.53 8.54
N PRO A 239 -14.35 16.89 9.55
CA PRO A 239 -15.00 16.57 10.82
C PRO A 239 -15.56 17.83 11.52
N GLU A 240 -16.61 17.66 12.32
CA GLU A 240 -17.26 18.77 13.04
C GLU A 240 -16.28 19.55 13.92
N GLU A 241 -15.35 18.85 14.56
CA GLU A 241 -14.32 19.46 15.41
C GLU A 241 -13.36 20.37 14.64
N VAL A 242 -13.03 20.00 13.39
CA VAL A 242 -12.22 20.82 12.48
C VAL A 242 -12.99 22.08 12.06
N LEU A 243 -14.26 21.90 11.67
CA LEU A 243 -15.13 23.02 11.29
C LEU A 243 -15.35 23.99 12.46
N ALA A 244 -15.60 23.47 13.66
CA ALA A 244 -15.77 24.27 14.86
C ALA A 244 -14.48 25.05 15.21
N GLN A 245 -13.31 24.46 15.06
CA GLN A 245 -12.04 25.17 15.24
C GLN A 245 -11.87 26.27 14.20
N ALA A 246 -12.15 25.99 12.92
CA ALA A 246 -12.04 26.96 11.83
C ALA A 246 -12.99 28.15 12.03
N GLU A 247 -14.23 27.92 12.47
CA GLU A 247 -15.20 28.97 12.77
C GLU A 247 -14.78 29.89 13.93
N ASN A 248 -14.00 29.36 14.88
CA ASN A 248 -13.51 30.13 16.02
C ASN A 248 -12.23 30.93 15.72
N ILE A 249 -11.61 30.73 14.56
CA ILE A 249 -10.46 31.56 14.15
C ILE A 249 -10.93 32.99 13.84
N PRO A 250 -10.34 34.01 14.50
CA PRO A 250 -10.76 35.39 14.25
C PRO A 250 -10.44 35.80 12.82
N LEU A 251 -11.40 36.48 12.16
CA LEU A 251 -11.21 37.02 10.80
C LEU A 251 -10.26 38.23 10.75
N GLU A 252 -10.06 38.89 11.89
CA GLU A 252 -9.11 40.00 12.04
C GLU A 252 -7.95 39.55 12.94
N ILE A 253 -6.77 40.09 12.67
CA ILE A 253 -5.58 39.79 13.49
C ILE A 253 -5.74 40.42 14.88
N PRO A 254 -5.87 39.67 15.96
CA PRO A 254 -6.05 40.20 17.29
C PRO A 254 -4.79 40.93 17.78
N ALA A 255 -4.99 41.89 18.68
CA ALA A 255 -3.88 42.72 19.18
C ALA A 255 -2.75 41.88 19.83
N GLU A 256 -3.12 40.81 20.51
CA GLU A 256 -2.20 39.88 21.15
C GLU A 256 -1.28 39.17 20.14
N ALA A 257 -1.75 38.93 18.91
CA ALA A 257 -0.96 38.35 17.83
C ALA A 257 0.16 39.29 17.32
N LEU A 258 0.10 40.55 17.64
CA LEU A 258 1.11 41.55 17.25
C LEU A 258 2.24 41.67 18.28
N GLU A 259 2.05 41.17 19.49
CA GLU A 259 3.08 41.26 20.55
C GLU A 259 4.36 40.53 20.14
N GLY A 260 5.49 41.21 20.30
CA GLY A 260 6.83 40.66 19.96
C GLY A 260 7.11 40.59 18.48
N ARG A 261 6.17 40.93 17.59
CA ARG A 261 6.35 40.95 16.14
C ARG A 261 6.88 42.30 15.65
N ARG A 262 7.71 42.25 14.60
CA ARG A 262 8.17 43.45 13.90
C ARG A 262 7.08 43.92 12.93
N ASP A 263 6.71 45.18 13.07
CA ASP A 263 5.74 45.83 12.14
C ASP A 263 6.43 46.18 10.82
N LEU A 264 6.02 45.57 9.73
CA LEU A 264 6.51 45.82 8.37
C LEU A 264 5.44 46.46 7.47
N ARG A 265 4.31 46.91 8.01
CA ARG A 265 3.19 47.44 7.23
C ARG A 265 3.56 48.73 6.45
N SER A 266 4.65 49.40 6.82
CA SER A 266 5.20 50.56 6.11
C SER A 266 6.22 50.19 5.03
N GLU A 267 6.67 48.98 4.97
CA GLU A 267 7.64 48.52 3.98
C GLU A 267 6.94 48.16 2.65
N GLN A 268 7.69 48.27 1.56
CA GLN A 268 7.17 47.83 0.26
C GLN A 268 7.35 46.33 0.13
N ILE A 269 6.23 45.64 0.20
CA ILE A 269 6.15 44.19 0.11
C ILE A 269 5.28 43.80 -1.08
N VAL A 270 5.67 42.80 -1.85
CA VAL A 270 4.90 42.34 -3.03
C VAL A 270 4.77 40.83 -2.98
N THR A 271 3.65 40.32 -3.48
CA THR A 271 3.41 38.91 -3.81
C THR A 271 3.48 38.75 -5.32
N ILE A 272 3.88 37.57 -5.81
CA ILE A 272 3.99 37.31 -7.25
C ILE A 272 3.27 35.98 -7.52
N ASP A 273 1.97 36.05 -7.59
CA ASP A 273 1.03 34.94 -7.69
C ASP A 273 0.33 34.90 -9.04
N GLY A 274 -0.32 33.79 -9.36
CA GLY A 274 -1.23 33.70 -10.51
C GLY A 274 -2.47 34.59 -10.32
N ALA A 275 -3.06 34.99 -11.42
CA ALA A 275 -4.23 35.90 -11.40
C ALA A 275 -5.47 35.32 -10.68
N ASP A 276 -5.52 34.00 -10.50
CA ASP A 276 -6.58 33.22 -9.86
C ASP A 276 -6.25 32.77 -8.44
N ALA A 277 -5.05 33.11 -7.92
CA ALA A 277 -4.65 32.78 -6.56
C ALA A 277 -5.61 33.43 -5.54
N LYS A 278 -6.04 32.62 -4.56
CA LYS A 278 -6.96 33.04 -3.49
C LYS A 278 -6.27 33.19 -2.14
N ASP A 279 -5.13 32.53 -1.99
CA ASP A 279 -4.25 32.50 -0.84
C ASP A 279 -2.88 33.07 -1.26
N LEU A 280 -2.35 33.98 -0.46
CA LEU A 280 -1.10 34.70 -0.70
C LEU A 280 -0.13 34.31 0.43
N ASP A 281 0.48 33.12 0.31
CA ASP A 281 1.27 32.51 1.38
C ASP A 281 2.65 33.12 1.53
N ASP A 282 3.23 33.61 0.42
CA ASP A 282 4.57 34.16 0.40
C ASP A 282 4.65 35.55 -0.22
N ALA A 283 5.57 36.35 0.31
CA ALA A 283 5.82 37.69 -0.17
C ALA A 283 7.30 38.01 -0.08
N ILE A 284 7.73 38.99 -0.86
CA ILE A 284 9.11 39.47 -0.85
C ILE A 284 9.15 40.98 -0.63
N SER A 285 10.25 41.41 0.02
CA SER A 285 10.63 42.81 0.07
C SER A 285 12.11 42.96 -0.34
N LEU A 286 12.44 44.10 -0.95
CA LEU A 286 13.80 44.39 -1.39
C LEU A 286 14.16 45.84 -1.05
N LYS A 287 15.27 46.03 -0.35
CA LYS A 287 15.82 47.33 -0.01
C LYS A 287 17.28 47.44 -0.40
N ARG A 288 17.64 48.51 -1.10
CA ARG A 288 19.08 48.78 -1.37
C ARG A 288 19.70 49.48 -0.17
N LEU A 289 20.84 48.94 0.29
CA LEU A 289 21.59 49.47 1.40
C LEU A 289 22.58 50.53 0.96
N GLU A 290 23.04 51.38 1.88
CA GLU A 290 24.03 52.45 1.62
C GLU A 290 25.38 51.92 1.07
N ASN A 291 25.78 50.70 1.44
CA ASN A 291 26.94 50.05 0.95
C ASN A 291 26.81 49.45 -0.48
N GLY A 292 25.65 49.69 -1.13
CA GLY A 292 25.35 49.21 -2.47
C GLY A 292 24.79 47.79 -2.56
N ASN A 293 24.74 47.05 -1.45
CA ASN A 293 24.13 45.73 -1.37
C ASN A 293 22.63 45.81 -1.29
N TYR A 294 21.96 44.64 -1.41
CA TYR A 294 20.52 44.51 -1.26
C TYR A 294 20.17 43.73 0.01
N LEU A 295 19.17 44.19 0.70
CA LEU A 295 18.51 43.43 1.76
C LEU A 295 17.24 42.82 1.17
N LEU A 296 17.23 41.50 1.03
CA LEU A 296 16.07 40.72 0.61
C LEU A 296 15.31 40.23 1.86
N GLY A 297 14.02 40.52 1.94
CA GLY A 297 13.10 39.90 2.89
C GLY A 297 12.28 38.82 2.18
N VAL A 298 12.16 37.66 2.77
CA VAL A 298 11.23 36.59 2.37
C VAL A 298 10.26 36.42 3.52
N HIS A 299 8.97 36.57 3.23
CA HIS A 299 7.91 36.60 4.22
C HIS A 299 6.96 35.44 3.94
N ILE A 300 6.74 34.58 4.91
CA ILE A 300 5.85 33.42 4.79
C ILE A 300 4.70 33.62 5.79
N ALA A 301 3.48 33.25 5.39
CA ALA A 301 2.32 33.30 6.28
C ALA A 301 2.57 32.44 7.53
N ASP A 302 2.31 33.02 8.72
CA ASP A 302 2.51 32.32 10.01
C ASP A 302 1.29 31.45 10.34
N VAL A 303 1.10 30.40 9.53
CA VAL A 303 -0.03 29.47 9.68
C VAL A 303 0.01 28.78 11.04
N SER A 304 1.20 28.50 11.55
CA SER A 304 1.40 27.84 12.86
C SER A 304 0.88 28.64 14.06
N TYR A 305 0.62 29.93 13.91
CA TYR A 305 -0.05 30.73 14.94
C TYR A 305 -1.51 30.31 15.15
N TYR A 306 -2.19 29.89 14.07
CA TYR A 306 -3.59 29.50 14.09
C TYR A 306 -3.77 27.99 14.14
N VAL A 307 -2.89 27.24 13.48
CA VAL A 307 -2.87 25.76 13.47
C VAL A 307 -1.78 25.29 14.44
N THR A 308 -2.20 24.97 15.65
CA THR A 308 -1.29 24.49 16.69
C THR A 308 -1.14 22.97 16.60
N GLU A 309 0.05 22.48 16.94
CA GLU A 309 0.36 21.05 16.96
C GLU A 309 -0.67 20.23 17.76
N ASN A 310 -1.13 19.14 17.20
CA ASN A 310 -2.18 18.24 17.73
C ASN A 310 -3.57 18.91 17.88
N SER A 311 -3.83 20.02 17.19
CA SER A 311 -5.18 20.56 17.11
C SER A 311 -6.02 19.80 16.09
N PRO A 312 -7.38 19.89 16.12
CA PRO A 312 -8.22 19.22 15.12
C PRO A 312 -7.90 19.56 13.66
N ILE A 313 -7.44 20.80 13.38
CA ILE A 313 -7.07 21.22 12.02
C ILE A 313 -5.72 20.62 11.61
N ASP A 314 -4.78 20.45 12.56
CA ASP A 314 -3.46 19.87 12.33
C ASP A 314 -3.56 18.38 11.97
#